data_424f257a5900bb86474a6115ecb05dbc
#
_entry.id   424f257a5900bb86474a6115ecb05dbc
#
_cell.length_a   1.000
_cell.length_b   1.000
_cell.length_c   1.000
_cell.angle_alpha   90.00
_cell.angle_beta   90.00
_cell.angle_gamma   90.00
#
_symmetry.space_group_name_H-M   'P 1'
#
loop_
_entity.id
_entity.type
_entity.pdbx_description
1 polymer ?
#
loop_
_entity_poly.entity_id
_entity_poly.type
_entity_poly.pdbx_seq_one_letter_code
_entity_poly.pdbx_strand_id
1 'polypeptide(L)'
;LFYKDGGNIIGIQFENELVDNAEHLLALKNMALEIGYEAPLYTVTGWNSQYGAKIPVEEVVPVFAAYPEAPWSDTTEKLPLSPHYVFNQMRNDSAVGVDLIKASDEDGWRLPYERYPFATCELGGGMQVTHHRRPLIQGMDIYAMSLCKLGSGNNLIGYYMYVGGTNKIGKLSTFQESKASGYPNDYSILSYDFQTMISEYGELREQYRLTNLLHLLAQDFGDILAPMTTVDSLEPVSVEDMDSLRYSMRTDGRGGFVFVNHYQRLAKLNDVHDVVIDTGSVQFPAFDVKGDVGFAFPFHIKLGAETLEYATAQPVCKCGSTYFFVEIPGIPAEYKFADVQIKATAGLESISVVNDIQIVTLTWDQARFLRKLEGKVYIGEACDLLWKNGAVCAAEPGVYQYFCWNGSTFEKKTAGSEYHQAEISIIPVESIPFEPAYMEELQIEGPRKVSYRKVSVTTPEGFVEIPDAGDVLQLYSPENELLADNYYYGKPWRVPASLLYGRECYLAVSELKDDFYKEY
;
A
#
# COMPACT_ATOMS: atom_id res chain seq x y z
N LEU A 1 21.51 -7.56 18.22
CA LEU A 1 20.35 -7.82 17.34
C LEU A 1 19.37 -6.65 17.32
N PHE A 2 19.19 -5.96 18.45
CA PHE A 2 18.24 -4.85 18.58
C PHE A 2 18.79 -3.55 18.01
N TYR A 3 17.89 -2.68 17.53
CA TYR A 3 18.26 -1.41 16.90
C TYR A 3 19.14 -0.52 17.80
N LYS A 4 18.85 -0.46 19.10
CA LYS A 4 19.66 0.29 20.06
C LYS A 4 21.13 -0.17 20.13
N ASP A 5 21.43 -1.40 19.75
CA ASP A 5 22.76 -2.01 19.73
C ASP A 5 23.34 -2.07 18.29
N GLY A 6 22.75 -1.34 17.34
CA GLY A 6 23.15 -1.34 15.94
C GLY A 6 22.62 -2.53 15.11
N GLY A 7 21.66 -3.28 15.64
CA GLY A 7 20.96 -4.36 14.92
C GLY A 7 19.70 -3.88 14.20
N ASN A 8 18.96 -4.80 13.61
CA ASN A 8 17.82 -4.51 12.74
C ASN A 8 16.44 -4.71 13.40
N ILE A 9 16.39 -5.23 14.65
CA ILE A 9 15.11 -5.46 15.34
C ILE A 9 14.65 -4.17 16.00
N ILE A 10 13.57 -3.56 15.44
CA ILE A 10 12.98 -2.30 15.92
C ILE A 10 11.76 -2.47 16.80
N GLY A 11 11.13 -3.66 16.77
CA GLY A 11 9.94 -3.99 17.55
C GLY A 11 9.64 -5.48 17.45
N ILE A 12 8.78 -5.97 18.34
CA ILE A 12 8.37 -7.38 18.40
C ILE A 12 6.87 -7.42 18.61
N GLN A 13 6.17 -8.14 17.73
CA GLN A 13 4.73 -8.38 17.87
C GLN A 13 4.48 -9.60 18.76
N PHE A 14 3.55 -9.44 19.71
CA PHE A 14 2.99 -10.53 20.48
C PHE A 14 1.55 -10.75 20.09
N GLU A 15 1.23 -11.96 19.72
CA GLU A 15 -0.06 -12.38 19.23
C GLU A 15 -0.54 -11.54 18.03
N ASN A 16 -1.60 -12.00 17.41
CA ASN A 16 -2.29 -11.28 16.34
C ASN A 16 -3.78 -11.27 16.66
N GLU A 17 -4.37 -10.07 16.74
CA GLU A 17 -5.81 -9.88 16.96
C GLU A 17 -6.36 -10.50 18.26
N LEU A 18 -5.51 -10.75 19.24
CA LEU A 18 -5.93 -11.16 20.57
C LEU A 18 -6.39 -9.93 21.36
N VAL A 19 -7.69 -9.73 21.43
CA VAL A 19 -8.30 -8.48 21.89
C VAL A 19 -8.89 -8.55 23.31
N ASP A 20 -8.86 -9.71 23.97
CA ASP A 20 -9.59 -9.96 25.21
C ASP A 20 -8.78 -10.69 26.30
N ASN A 21 -7.47 -10.92 26.11
CA ASN A 21 -6.65 -11.66 27.07
C ASN A 21 -5.39 -10.89 27.48
N ALA A 22 -5.58 -9.85 28.29
CA ALA A 22 -4.51 -9.00 28.78
C ALA A 22 -3.48 -9.76 29.67
N GLU A 23 -3.93 -10.76 30.43
CA GLU A 23 -3.04 -11.55 31.30
C GLU A 23 -2.06 -12.39 30.50
N HIS A 24 -2.51 -12.98 29.39
CA HIS A 24 -1.65 -13.73 28.47
C HIS A 24 -0.58 -12.83 27.83
N LEU A 25 -0.98 -11.67 27.31
CA LEU A 25 -0.05 -10.70 26.72
C LEU A 25 0.99 -10.22 27.74
N LEU A 26 0.59 -10.00 28.99
CA LEU A 26 1.51 -9.62 30.06
C LEU A 26 2.48 -10.75 30.40
N ALA A 27 2.02 -11.99 30.42
CA ALA A 27 2.87 -13.17 30.63
C ALA A 27 3.92 -13.30 29.52
N LEU A 28 3.53 -13.15 28.26
CA LEU A 28 4.45 -13.15 27.11
C LEU A 28 5.50 -12.03 27.21
N LYS A 29 5.08 -10.82 27.60
CA LYS A 29 6.00 -9.71 27.83
C LYS A 29 7.04 -10.06 28.89
N ASN A 30 6.60 -10.56 30.04
CA ASN A 30 7.51 -10.90 31.15
C ASN A 30 8.52 -11.96 30.72
N MET A 31 8.09 -13.02 30.03
CA MET A 31 9.00 -14.02 29.46
C MET A 31 9.99 -13.41 28.47
N ALA A 32 9.54 -12.51 27.60
CA ALA A 32 10.42 -11.84 26.67
C ALA A 32 11.50 -11.02 27.37
N LEU A 33 11.13 -10.27 28.40
CA LEU A 33 12.09 -9.50 29.20
C LEU A 33 13.08 -10.40 29.94
N GLU A 34 12.63 -11.54 30.50
CA GLU A 34 13.47 -12.51 31.18
C GLU A 34 14.53 -13.13 30.26
N ILE A 35 14.21 -13.36 29.00
CA ILE A 35 15.17 -13.88 28.01
C ILE A 35 15.95 -12.78 27.28
N GLY A 36 15.78 -11.51 27.68
CA GLY A 36 16.59 -10.38 27.24
C GLY A 36 16.11 -9.67 25.98
N TYR A 37 14.82 -9.71 25.65
CA TYR A 37 14.27 -8.85 24.60
C TYR A 37 14.22 -7.39 25.08
N GLU A 38 14.76 -6.49 24.27
CA GLU A 38 14.88 -5.06 24.59
C GLU A 38 14.42 -4.16 23.42
N ALA A 39 13.35 -4.56 22.71
CA ALA A 39 12.69 -3.77 21.69
C ALA A 39 11.26 -3.44 22.13
N PRO A 40 10.63 -2.39 21.58
CA PRO A 40 9.21 -2.13 21.79
C PRO A 40 8.35 -3.35 21.49
N LEU A 41 7.41 -3.64 22.39
CA LEU A 41 6.50 -4.77 22.27
C LEU A 41 5.13 -4.25 21.84
N TYR A 42 4.55 -4.83 20.79
CA TYR A 42 3.26 -4.41 20.24
C TYR A 42 2.36 -5.60 19.95
N THR A 43 1.08 -5.34 19.80
CA THR A 43 0.06 -6.33 19.41
C THR A 43 -0.95 -5.68 18.48
N VAL A 44 -1.49 -6.47 17.56
CA VAL A 44 -2.50 -6.03 16.61
C VAL A 44 -3.87 -6.02 17.27
N THR A 45 -4.63 -4.93 17.10
CA THR A 45 -5.91 -4.72 17.76
C THR A 45 -6.98 -4.10 16.83
N GLY A 46 -6.85 -4.28 15.53
CA GLY A 46 -7.61 -3.50 14.53
C GLY A 46 -9.10 -3.79 14.42
N TRP A 47 -9.60 -4.89 14.96
CA TRP A 47 -10.94 -5.40 14.67
C TRP A 47 -11.88 -5.44 15.84
N ASN A 48 -11.55 -4.85 16.90
CA ASN A 48 -12.43 -4.91 18.06
C ASN A 48 -13.38 -3.73 18.06
N SER A 49 -14.37 -3.83 18.95
CA SER A 49 -15.40 -2.83 19.12
C SER A 49 -14.85 -1.39 19.12
N GLN A 50 -15.74 -0.44 18.92
CA GLN A 50 -15.44 0.99 19.06
C GLN A 50 -14.73 1.38 20.39
N TYR A 51 -14.70 0.50 21.39
CA TYR A 51 -14.10 0.73 22.70
C TYR A 51 -12.66 0.25 22.83
N GLY A 52 -12.18 -0.52 21.88
CA GLY A 52 -10.81 -1.01 21.84
C GLY A 52 -10.58 -2.36 22.51
N ALA A 53 -9.37 -2.90 22.35
CA ALA A 53 -8.96 -4.18 22.88
C ALA A 53 -8.67 -4.15 24.38
N LYS A 54 -8.98 -5.22 25.09
CA LYS A 54 -8.55 -5.42 26.49
C LYS A 54 -7.14 -5.97 26.52
N ILE A 55 -6.17 -5.07 26.38
CA ILE A 55 -4.72 -5.35 26.47
C ILE A 55 -4.15 -4.82 27.80
N PRO A 56 -2.95 -5.26 28.22
CA PRO A 56 -2.29 -4.69 29.39
C PRO A 56 -1.84 -3.26 29.08
N VAL A 57 -2.58 -2.28 29.66
CA VAL A 57 -2.38 -0.85 29.39
C VAL A 57 -0.97 -0.41 29.78
N GLU A 58 -0.32 0.37 28.91
CA GLU A 58 1.07 0.87 29.06
C GLU A 58 2.15 -0.23 29.02
N GLU A 59 1.77 -1.49 28.89
CA GLU A 59 2.73 -2.60 28.85
C GLU A 59 3.03 -3.07 27.43
N VAL A 60 2.04 -3.01 26.55
CA VAL A 60 2.12 -3.41 25.13
C VAL A 60 1.50 -2.31 24.26
N VAL A 61 2.13 -1.97 23.14
CA VAL A 61 1.64 -0.94 22.22
C VAL A 61 0.57 -1.54 21.30
N PRO A 62 -0.66 -1.01 21.30
CA PRO A 62 -1.66 -1.42 20.32
C PRO A 62 -1.33 -0.83 18.95
N VAL A 63 -1.35 -1.66 17.91
CA VAL A 63 -1.23 -1.23 16.52
C VAL A 63 -2.49 -1.62 15.76
N PHE A 64 -2.86 -0.82 14.78
CA PHE A 64 -4.19 -0.82 14.20
C PHE A 64 -4.19 -1.25 12.75
N ALA A 65 -5.38 -1.48 12.21
CA ALA A 65 -5.63 -1.85 10.83
C ALA A 65 -6.60 -0.88 10.16
N ALA A 66 -6.51 -0.79 8.84
CA ALA A 66 -7.47 -0.11 7.98
C ALA A 66 -7.32 -0.64 6.55
N TYR A 67 -8.45 -0.91 5.89
CA TYR A 67 -8.46 -1.42 4.52
C TYR A 67 -9.26 -0.51 3.58
N PRO A 68 -9.05 -0.62 2.26
CA PRO A 68 -9.82 0.17 1.28
C PRO A 68 -11.33 -0.04 1.38
N GLU A 69 -11.76 -1.25 1.73
CA GLU A 69 -13.14 -1.62 2.07
C GLU A 69 -13.11 -2.83 3.02
N ALA A 70 -14.26 -3.33 3.46
CA ALA A 70 -14.33 -4.53 4.31
C ALA A 70 -13.90 -5.79 3.52
N PRO A 71 -12.70 -6.35 3.77
CA PRO A 71 -12.15 -7.43 2.94
C PRO A 71 -12.84 -8.77 3.13
N TRP A 72 -13.47 -9.00 4.26
CA TRP A 72 -14.16 -10.28 4.58
C TRP A 72 -15.67 -10.23 4.40
N SER A 73 -16.21 -9.18 3.79
CA SER A 73 -17.64 -9.11 3.48
C SER A 73 -18.05 -10.25 2.54
N ASP A 74 -19.15 -10.91 2.85
CA ASP A 74 -19.75 -11.97 2.02
C ASP A 74 -20.83 -11.44 1.06
N THR A 75 -21.09 -10.14 1.06
CA THR A 75 -22.06 -9.53 0.15
C THR A 75 -21.52 -9.44 -1.27
N THR A 76 -22.40 -9.64 -2.24
CA THR A 76 -22.16 -9.38 -3.67
C THR A 76 -22.51 -7.94 -4.08
N GLU A 77 -22.99 -7.13 -3.13
CA GLU A 77 -23.36 -5.74 -3.36
C GLU A 77 -22.17 -4.78 -3.20
N LYS A 78 -22.32 -3.57 -3.72
CA LYS A 78 -21.36 -2.50 -3.48
C LYS A 78 -21.36 -2.13 -2.00
N LEU A 79 -20.18 -2.10 -1.39
CA LEU A 79 -20.03 -1.70 0.01
C LEU A 79 -20.20 -0.18 0.20
N PRO A 80 -20.53 0.27 1.43
CA PRO A 80 -20.52 1.68 1.79
C PRO A 80 -19.15 2.32 1.53
N LEU A 81 -19.13 3.64 1.39
CA LEU A 81 -17.90 4.39 1.25
C LEU A 81 -17.04 4.24 2.50
N SER A 82 -15.76 3.91 2.30
CA SER A 82 -14.83 3.74 3.39
C SER A 82 -14.46 5.07 4.05
N PRO A 83 -14.48 5.17 5.41
CA PRO A 83 -14.08 6.37 6.15
C PRO A 83 -12.56 6.59 6.18
N HIS A 84 -11.78 5.70 5.60
CA HIS A 84 -10.32 5.80 5.59
C HIS A 84 -9.78 6.81 4.55
N TYR A 85 -10.66 7.42 3.76
CA TYR A 85 -10.34 8.49 2.81
C TYR A 85 -10.67 9.90 3.31
N VAL A 86 -11.03 10.02 4.58
CA VAL A 86 -11.14 11.30 5.30
C VAL A 86 -10.15 11.34 6.45
N PHE A 87 -9.71 12.54 6.83
CA PHE A 87 -8.81 12.70 7.97
C PHE A 87 -9.57 12.50 9.27
N ASN A 88 -9.17 11.51 10.03
CA ASN A 88 -9.72 11.20 11.34
C ASN A 88 -8.71 10.38 12.16
N GLN A 89 -8.90 10.36 13.47
CA GLN A 89 -8.06 9.57 14.39
C GLN A 89 -8.67 8.21 14.74
N MET A 90 -9.54 7.69 13.86
CA MET A 90 -10.11 6.35 14.03
C MET A 90 -9.02 5.29 14.04
N ARG A 91 -8.97 4.51 15.10
CA ARG A 91 -7.97 3.47 15.32
C ARG A 91 -8.54 2.05 15.27
N ASN A 92 -9.86 1.91 15.15
CA ASN A 92 -10.55 0.65 14.94
C ASN A 92 -11.39 0.74 13.68
N ASP A 93 -11.32 -0.27 12.85
CA ASP A 93 -12.20 -0.40 11.70
C ASP A 93 -13.40 -1.27 12.07
N SER A 94 -14.53 -0.63 12.37
CA SER A 94 -15.77 -1.34 12.71
C SER A 94 -16.42 -2.05 11.53
N ALA A 95 -15.97 -1.79 10.29
CA ALA A 95 -16.47 -2.48 9.10
C ALA A 95 -15.78 -3.84 8.90
N VAL A 96 -14.67 -4.09 9.60
CA VAL A 96 -13.89 -5.33 9.50
C VAL A 96 -14.14 -6.17 10.75
N GLY A 97 -14.56 -7.42 10.57
CA GLY A 97 -14.74 -8.37 11.67
C GLY A 97 -15.91 -8.07 12.61
N VAL A 98 -16.87 -7.23 12.20
CA VAL A 98 -18.09 -6.93 12.99
C VAL A 98 -18.87 -8.18 13.38
N ASP A 99 -18.87 -9.18 12.53
CA ASP A 99 -19.48 -10.50 12.73
C ASP A 99 -18.69 -11.41 13.69
N LEU A 100 -17.38 -11.18 13.81
CA LEU A 100 -16.48 -11.95 14.67
C LEU A 100 -16.37 -11.37 16.08
N ILE A 101 -16.67 -10.09 16.25
CA ILE A 101 -16.44 -9.37 17.50
C ILE A 101 -17.75 -9.07 18.20
N LYS A 102 -18.12 -9.91 19.13
CA LYS A 102 -19.17 -9.64 20.13
C LYS A 102 -18.58 -8.84 21.27
N ALA A 103 -18.30 -7.57 21.06
CA ALA A 103 -17.88 -6.72 22.16
C ALA A 103 -19.07 -6.41 23.05
N SER A 104 -19.04 -6.85 24.29
CA SER A 104 -19.95 -6.39 25.32
C SER A 104 -19.35 -5.13 25.97
N ASP A 105 -20.12 -4.05 25.98
CA ASP A 105 -19.80 -2.82 26.71
C ASP A 105 -20.18 -2.90 28.19
N GLU A 106 -20.51 -4.08 28.66
CA GLU A 106 -21.11 -4.31 29.98
C GLU A 106 -20.23 -3.87 31.14
N ASP A 107 -18.92 -3.70 30.92
CA ASP A 107 -17.97 -3.28 31.94
C ASP A 107 -17.44 -1.84 31.77
N GLY A 108 -17.90 -1.11 30.73
CA GLY A 108 -17.46 0.27 30.47
C GLY A 108 -15.98 0.41 30.06
N TRP A 109 -15.35 -0.66 29.62
CA TRP A 109 -13.96 -0.63 29.17
C TRP A 109 -13.75 0.26 27.96
N ARG A 110 -12.66 1.05 27.99
CA ARG A 110 -12.14 1.81 26.85
C ARG A 110 -10.63 1.77 26.85
N LEU A 111 -10.04 1.45 25.71
CA LEU A 111 -8.59 1.58 25.52
C LEU A 111 -8.21 3.06 25.53
N PRO A 112 -7.27 3.50 26.41
CA PRO A 112 -6.86 4.91 26.50
C PRO A 112 -5.94 5.27 25.33
N TYR A 113 -6.50 5.50 24.14
CA TYR A 113 -5.79 5.78 22.90
C TYR A 113 -4.82 6.96 23.00
N GLU A 114 -5.13 7.94 23.82
CA GLU A 114 -4.29 9.12 24.06
C GLU A 114 -2.94 8.81 24.72
N ARG A 115 -2.79 7.62 25.30
CA ARG A 115 -1.54 7.14 25.91
C ARG A 115 -0.61 6.41 24.93
N TYR A 116 -1.05 6.21 23.69
CA TYR A 116 -0.32 5.43 22.71
C TYR A 116 -0.05 6.23 21.44
N PRO A 117 1.09 5.98 20.77
CA PRO A 117 1.27 6.50 19.42
C PRO A 117 0.18 5.97 18.49
N PHE A 118 -0.22 6.76 17.51
CA PHE A 118 -1.01 6.25 16.43
C PHE A 118 -0.09 5.47 15.49
N ALA A 119 -0.28 4.17 15.37
CA ALA A 119 0.54 3.27 14.59
C ALA A 119 -0.33 2.20 13.92
N THR A 120 -0.08 1.91 12.66
CA THR A 120 -0.71 0.82 11.93
C THR A 120 0.32 -0.26 11.59
N CYS A 121 -0.10 -1.52 11.59
CA CYS A 121 0.68 -2.62 11.04
C CYS A 121 -0.08 -3.35 9.94
N GLU A 122 -1.37 -3.09 9.83
CA GLU A 122 -2.25 -3.66 8.81
C GLU A 122 -2.99 -2.55 8.05
N LEU A 123 -2.25 -1.56 7.56
CA LEU A 123 -2.79 -0.68 6.53
C LEU A 123 -2.80 -1.46 5.22
N GLY A 124 -3.96 -1.65 4.61
CA GLY A 124 -4.09 -2.44 3.40
C GLY A 124 -3.20 -1.90 2.28
N GLY A 125 -2.15 -2.64 1.91
CA GLY A 125 -1.30 -2.33 0.76
C GLY A 125 -1.90 -2.78 -0.56
N GLY A 126 -3.01 -3.44 -0.48
CA GLY A 126 -3.88 -3.96 -1.51
C GLY A 126 -5.13 -4.51 -0.84
N MET A 127 -5.77 -5.47 -1.50
CA MET A 127 -6.92 -6.17 -0.95
C MET A 127 -7.09 -7.53 -1.59
N GLN A 128 -7.45 -8.51 -0.78
CA GLN A 128 -7.69 -9.87 -1.24
C GLN A 128 -8.94 -9.92 -2.14
N VAL A 129 -8.84 -10.68 -3.20
CA VAL A 129 -10.00 -11.11 -3.98
C VAL A 129 -10.51 -12.43 -3.42
N THR A 130 -11.82 -12.50 -3.27
CA THR A 130 -12.50 -13.69 -2.78
C THR A 130 -13.33 -14.31 -3.88
N HIS A 131 -13.97 -15.44 -3.57
CA HIS A 131 -14.89 -16.05 -4.50
C HIS A 131 -16.04 -15.12 -4.92
N HIS A 132 -16.60 -14.34 -3.99
CA HIS A 132 -17.77 -13.49 -4.23
C HIS A 132 -17.43 -12.07 -4.67
N ARG A 133 -16.25 -11.60 -4.32
CA ARG A 133 -15.88 -10.21 -4.48
C ARG A 133 -14.56 -10.08 -5.24
N ARG A 134 -14.61 -9.32 -6.33
CA ARG A 134 -13.45 -9.03 -7.20
C ARG A 134 -13.21 -7.51 -7.25
N PRO A 135 -12.86 -6.90 -6.10
CA PRO A 135 -12.47 -5.48 -6.09
C PRO A 135 -11.20 -5.31 -6.91
N LEU A 136 -11.13 -4.25 -7.70
CA LEU A 136 -9.93 -3.86 -8.42
C LEU A 136 -9.26 -2.69 -7.70
N ILE A 137 -8.14 -2.95 -7.06
CA ILE A 137 -7.41 -1.95 -6.30
C ILE A 137 -6.60 -1.06 -7.23
N GLN A 138 -6.85 0.25 -7.15
CA GLN A 138 -6.13 1.28 -7.86
C GLN A 138 -4.98 1.83 -7.03
N GLY A 139 -3.96 2.39 -7.69
CA GLY A 139 -2.84 3.00 -6.96
C GLY A 139 -3.27 4.10 -5.99
N MET A 140 -4.26 4.90 -6.38
CA MET A 140 -4.83 5.96 -5.54
C MET A 140 -5.60 5.44 -4.33
N ASP A 141 -6.19 4.24 -4.36
CA ASP A 141 -6.83 3.65 -3.17
C ASP A 141 -5.84 3.55 -2.00
N ILE A 142 -4.65 3.07 -2.28
CA ILE A 142 -3.64 2.84 -1.26
C ILE A 142 -2.90 4.14 -0.89
N TYR A 143 -2.58 4.96 -1.89
CA TYR A 143 -1.91 6.24 -1.66
C TYR A 143 -2.75 7.19 -0.80
N ALA A 144 -4.02 7.40 -1.17
CA ALA A 144 -4.91 8.33 -0.48
C ALA A 144 -5.21 7.88 0.96
N MET A 145 -5.43 6.58 1.18
CA MET A 145 -5.61 6.02 2.51
C MET A 145 -4.35 6.22 3.37
N SER A 146 -3.17 5.93 2.82
CA SER A 146 -1.88 6.13 3.51
C SER A 146 -1.66 7.61 3.85
N LEU A 147 -1.95 8.51 2.92
CA LEU A 147 -1.87 9.96 3.11
C LEU A 147 -2.82 10.44 4.22
N CYS A 148 -4.07 9.95 4.22
CA CYS A 148 -5.03 10.29 5.28
C CYS A 148 -4.56 9.81 6.65
N LYS A 149 -4.02 8.60 6.77
CA LYS A 149 -3.47 8.12 8.04
C LYS A 149 -2.27 8.93 8.49
N LEU A 150 -1.35 9.26 7.58
CA LEU A 150 -0.19 10.11 7.88
C LEU A 150 -0.63 11.51 8.34
N GLY A 151 -1.55 12.15 7.62
CA GLY A 151 -2.10 13.46 7.97
C GLY A 151 -2.91 13.46 9.27
N SER A 152 -3.48 12.32 9.66
CA SER A 152 -4.23 12.13 10.91
C SER A 152 -3.34 11.83 12.14
N GLY A 153 -2.01 11.86 11.98
CA GLY A 153 -1.07 11.68 13.10
C GLY A 153 -0.46 10.29 13.22
N ASN A 154 -0.67 9.41 12.25
CA ASN A 154 0.00 8.11 12.25
C ASN A 154 1.51 8.29 12.05
N ASN A 155 2.30 7.78 13.00
CA ASN A 155 3.76 7.87 13.02
C ASN A 155 4.47 6.56 12.65
N LEU A 156 3.72 5.48 12.43
CA LEU A 156 4.23 4.22 11.93
C LEU A 156 3.20 3.64 10.96
N ILE A 157 3.51 3.71 9.66
CA ILE A 157 2.68 3.15 8.62
C ILE A 157 3.23 1.77 8.24
N GLY A 158 2.64 0.73 8.81
CA GLY A 158 2.90 -0.66 8.46
C GLY A 158 1.78 -1.19 7.58
N TYR A 159 2.14 -1.94 6.54
CA TYR A 159 1.18 -2.48 5.58
C TYR A 159 0.92 -3.96 5.77
N TYR A 160 -0.31 -4.37 5.56
CA TYR A 160 -0.71 -5.75 5.33
C TYR A 160 -1.57 -5.84 4.05
N MET A 161 -0.97 -6.34 2.90
CA MET A 161 0.43 -6.70 2.76
C MET A 161 1.16 -5.69 1.87
N TYR A 162 2.49 -5.66 1.96
CA TYR A 162 3.33 -4.89 1.05
C TYR A 162 3.77 -5.73 -0.15
N VAL A 163 4.06 -7.00 0.10
CA VAL A 163 4.44 -8.00 -0.90
C VAL A 163 3.43 -9.15 -0.81
N GLY A 164 2.95 -9.61 -1.94
CA GLY A 164 2.11 -10.80 -2.04
C GLY A 164 2.85 -12.07 -1.61
N GLY A 165 2.11 -13.09 -1.24
CA GLY A 165 2.65 -14.35 -0.77
C GLY A 165 2.06 -15.57 -1.46
N THR A 166 2.68 -16.72 -1.24
CA THR A 166 2.19 -18.03 -1.65
C THR A 166 2.03 -18.92 -0.42
N ASN A 167 0.83 -19.37 -0.16
CA ASN A 167 0.54 -20.33 0.90
C ASN A 167 1.15 -21.70 0.58
N LYS A 168 1.38 -22.48 1.62
CA LYS A 168 1.87 -23.86 1.48
C LYS A 168 0.72 -24.85 1.67
N ILE A 169 0.75 -25.92 0.89
CA ILE A 169 -0.10 -27.09 1.14
C ILE A 169 0.59 -27.94 2.19
N GLY A 170 -0.07 -28.14 3.31
CA GLY A 170 0.37 -29.00 4.39
C GLY A 170 0.01 -30.47 4.16
N LYS A 171 0.40 -31.33 5.10
CA LYS A 171 0.08 -32.77 5.03
C LYS A 171 -1.39 -33.07 5.32
N LEU A 172 -2.03 -32.24 6.12
CA LEU A 172 -3.39 -32.48 6.62
C LEU A 172 -4.39 -31.44 6.09
N SER A 173 -3.93 -30.25 5.73
CA SER A 173 -4.79 -29.15 5.30
C SER A 173 -4.01 -28.14 4.47
N THR A 174 -4.74 -27.20 3.87
CA THR A 174 -4.21 -25.97 3.26
C THR A 174 -4.27 -24.81 4.27
N PHE A 175 -3.68 -23.65 3.94
CA PHE A 175 -3.87 -22.41 4.67
C PHE A 175 -5.04 -21.58 4.12
N GLN A 176 -5.79 -22.11 3.19
CA GLN A 176 -6.94 -21.43 2.61
C GLN A 176 -7.95 -21.07 3.71
N GLU A 177 -8.29 -19.81 3.80
CA GLU A 177 -9.45 -19.33 4.52
C GLU A 177 -10.70 -19.65 3.71
N SER A 178 -11.68 -20.34 4.30
CA SER A 178 -12.85 -20.82 3.59
C SER A 178 -14.11 -20.85 4.47
N LYS A 179 -15.27 -20.92 3.85
CA LYS A 179 -16.54 -21.13 4.55
C LYS A 179 -16.53 -22.41 5.40
N ALA A 180 -15.82 -23.44 4.97
CA ALA A 180 -15.67 -24.68 5.74
C ALA A 180 -14.89 -24.47 7.05
N SER A 181 -14.00 -23.50 7.12
CA SER A 181 -13.28 -23.12 8.32
C SER A 181 -13.90 -21.95 9.11
N GLY A 182 -15.12 -21.53 8.72
CA GLY A 182 -15.86 -20.48 9.41
C GLY A 182 -15.66 -19.06 8.88
N TYR A 183 -14.94 -18.89 7.77
CA TYR A 183 -14.78 -17.60 7.11
C TYR A 183 -16.00 -17.27 6.22
N PRO A 184 -16.33 -15.99 6.03
CA PRO A 184 -17.47 -15.60 5.19
C PRO A 184 -17.24 -15.87 3.70
N ASN A 185 -15.98 -15.93 3.26
CA ASN A 185 -15.59 -16.13 1.87
C ASN A 185 -14.57 -17.28 1.71
N ASP A 186 -14.38 -17.73 0.46
CA ASP A 186 -13.29 -18.63 0.09
C ASP A 186 -12.23 -17.86 -0.67
N TYR A 187 -10.96 -18.15 -0.36
CA TYR A 187 -9.77 -17.61 -1.02
C TYR A 187 -9.11 -18.68 -1.90
N SER A 188 -8.16 -18.25 -2.75
CA SER A 188 -7.31 -19.16 -3.51
C SER A 188 -6.52 -20.08 -2.57
N ILE A 189 -6.20 -21.29 -3.01
CA ILE A 189 -5.50 -22.29 -2.20
C ILE A 189 -4.05 -21.86 -1.92
N LEU A 190 -3.34 -21.42 -2.95
CA LEU A 190 -1.93 -21.02 -2.88
C LEU A 190 -1.75 -19.52 -2.91
N SER A 191 -2.40 -18.82 -3.85
CA SER A 191 -2.17 -17.40 -4.03
C SER A 191 -2.66 -16.58 -2.86
N TYR A 192 -1.75 -15.78 -2.31
CA TYR A 192 -2.05 -14.72 -1.35
C TYR A 192 -1.48 -13.39 -1.89
N ASP A 193 -1.80 -13.11 -3.16
CA ASP A 193 -1.29 -11.94 -3.88
C ASP A 193 -1.77 -10.62 -3.27
N PHE A 194 -2.99 -10.56 -2.78
CA PHE A 194 -3.59 -9.43 -2.09
C PHE A 194 -3.63 -8.13 -2.92
N GLN A 195 -3.36 -8.18 -4.22
CA GLN A 195 -3.20 -7.00 -5.10
C GLN A 195 -2.29 -5.92 -4.49
N THR A 196 -1.23 -6.34 -3.81
CA THR A 196 -0.32 -5.46 -3.07
C THR A 196 0.61 -4.66 -3.98
N MET A 197 1.43 -3.81 -3.39
CA MET A 197 2.44 -2.98 -4.08
C MET A 197 3.40 -3.82 -4.92
N ILE A 198 3.80 -4.98 -4.39
CA ILE A 198 4.62 -5.98 -5.08
C ILE A 198 3.83 -7.28 -5.14
N SER A 199 3.56 -7.79 -6.34
CA SER A 199 2.77 -9.01 -6.50
C SER A 199 3.44 -10.23 -5.88
N GLU A 200 2.69 -11.33 -5.78
CA GLU A 200 3.20 -12.64 -5.36
C GLU A 200 4.49 -13.05 -6.07
N TYR A 201 4.64 -12.67 -7.34
CA TYR A 201 5.80 -13.01 -8.17
C TYR A 201 6.69 -11.81 -8.54
N GLY A 202 6.59 -10.70 -7.80
CA GLY A 202 7.54 -9.59 -7.89
C GLY A 202 7.19 -8.48 -8.88
N GLU A 203 6.00 -8.44 -9.46
CA GLU A 203 5.54 -7.31 -10.28
C GLU A 203 5.36 -6.07 -9.42
N LEU A 204 5.93 -4.93 -9.84
CA LEU A 204 5.74 -3.64 -9.17
C LEU A 204 4.49 -2.94 -9.71
N ARG A 205 3.53 -2.69 -8.86
CA ARG A 205 2.25 -2.07 -9.22
C ARG A 205 2.24 -0.57 -9.01
N GLU A 206 1.17 0.09 -9.43
CA GLU A 206 1.07 1.54 -9.32
C GLU A 206 1.05 2.01 -7.85
N GLN A 207 0.42 1.28 -6.94
CA GLN A 207 0.44 1.59 -5.52
C GLN A 207 1.87 1.60 -4.95
N TYR A 208 2.79 0.77 -5.45
CA TYR A 208 4.21 0.85 -5.12
C TYR A 208 4.82 2.20 -5.52
N ARG A 209 4.50 2.67 -6.72
CA ARG A 209 5.02 3.93 -7.27
C ARG A 209 4.51 5.13 -6.48
N LEU A 210 3.20 5.17 -6.21
CA LEU A 210 2.57 6.30 -5.52
C LEU A 210 2.95 6.35 -4.04
N THR A 211 2.86 5.23 -3.32
CA THR A 211 3.20 5.21 -1.88
C THR A 211 4.66 5.49 -1.62
N ASN A 212 5.55 5.18 -2.58
CA ASN A 212 6.97 5.53 -2.50
C ASN A 212 7.19 7.05 -2.29
N LEU A 213 6.30 7.91 -2.80
CA LEU A 213 6.37 9.36 -2.55
C LEU A 213 6.23 9.69 -1.06
N LEU A 214 5.31 8.99 -0.36
CA LEU A 214 5.12 9.15 1.08
C LEU A 214 6.24 8.48 1.89
N HIS A 215 6.75 7.33 1.43
CA HIS A 215 7.87 6.65 2.09
C HIS A 215 9.14 7.48 2.05
N LEU A 216 9.44 8.09 0.91
CA LEU A 216 10.60 8.97 0.77
C LEU A 216 10.42 10.27 1.58
N LEU A 217 9.21 10.84 1.60
CA LEU A 217 8.86 11.96 2.47
C LEU A 217 9.13 11.59 3.95
N ALA A 218 8.62 10.45 4.40
CA ALA A 218 8.84 9.98 5.77
C ALA A 218 10.32 9.70 6.07
N GLN A 219 11.07 9.14 5.12
CA GLN A 219 12.48 8.84 5.27
C GLN A 219 13.34 10.11 5.44
N ASP A 220 13.08 11.13 4.63
CA ASP A 220 13.95 12.31 4.55
C ASP A 220 13.45 13.53 5.36
N PHE A 221 12.15 13.55 5.71
CA PHE A 221 11.51 14.61 6.51
C PHE A 221 10.83 14.08 7.78
N GLY A 222 10.96 12.78 8.07
CA GLY A 222 10.33 12.15 9.23
C GLY A 222 10.78 12.74 10.56
N ASP A 223 12.04 13.14 10.70
CA ASP A 223 12.56 13.80 11.91
C ASP A 223 11.82 15.12 12.21
N ILE A 224 11.36 15.81 11.16
CA ILE A 224 10.54 17.03 11.28
C ILE A 224 9.09 16.67 11.56
N LEU A 225 8.55 15.68 10.83
CA LEU A 225 7.13 15.34 10.86
C LEU A 225 6.72 14.54 12.13
N ALA A 226 7.54 13.61 12.59
CA ALA A 226 7.18 12.69 13.67
C ALA A 226 6.81 13.39 15.00
N PRO A 227 7.50 14.46 15.45
CA PRO A 227 7.12 15.17 16.67
C PRO A 227 5.89 16.08 16.52
N MET A 228 5.41 16.31 15.29
CA MET A 228 4.26 17.18 15.04
C MET A 228 2.96 16.51 15.45
N THR A 229 2.04 17.30 16.00
CA THR A 229 0.69 16.87 16.36
C THR A 229 -0.32 17.33 15.31
N THR A 230 -1.45 16.64 15.23
CA THR A 230 -2.58 17.06 14.41
C THR A 230 -3.29 18.26 15.06
N VAL A 231 -3.86 19.12 14.22
CA VAL A 231 -4.73 20.21 14.69
C VAL A 231 -6.14 19.66 14.83
N ASP A 232 -6.60 19.50 16.07
CA ASP A 232 -7.89 18.89 16.40
C ASP A 232 -9.10 19.81 16.18
N SER A 233 -8.88 21.06 15.75
CA SER A 233 -9.95 22.05 15.52
C SER A 233 -10.65 21.94 14.18
N LEU A 234 -10.22 21.01 13.33
CA LEU A 234 -10.85 20.79 12.03
C LEU A 234 -12.06 19.86 12.20
N GLU A 235 -13.24 20.35 11.79
CA GLU A 235 -14.44 19.51 11.75
C GLU A 235 -14.23 18.34 10.76
N PRO A 236 -14.49 17.10 11.19
CA PRO A 236 -14.39 15.95 10.30
C PRO A 236 -15.40 16.08 9.17
N VAL A 237 -14.93 15.96 7.93
CA VAL A 237 -15.80 15.91 6.74
C VAL A 237 -16.41 14.51 6.66
N SER A 238 -17.72 14.43 6.36
CA SER A 238 -18.38 13.14 6.11
C SER A 238 -17.86 12.47 4.83
N VAL A 239 -17.85 11.15 4.79
CA VAL A 239 -17.45 10.40 3.59
C VAL A 239 -18.43 10.59 2.42
N GLU A 240 -19.69 10.94 2.73
CA GLU A 240 -20.73 11.24 1.75
C GLU A 240 -20.68 12.69 1.22
N ASP A 241 -19.89 13.55 1.86
CA ASP A 241 -19.68 14.92 1.37
C ASP A 241 -18.70 14.91 0.20
N MET A 242 -19.23 15.20 -0.98
CA MET A 242 -18.48 15.24 -2.24
C MET A 242 -17.98 16.63 -2.62
N ASP A 243 -18.33 17.66 -1.85
CA ASP A 243 -18.10 19.07 -2.20
C ASP A 243 -17.03 19.73 -1.33
N SER A 244 -16.90 19.32 -0.07
CA SER A 244 -15.98 19.93 0.88
C SER A 244 -14.55 19.47 0.70
N LEU A 245 -13.59 20.40 0.85
CA LEU A 245 -12.18 20.08 0.87
C LEU A 245 -11.85 19.21 2.10
N ARG A 246 -11.25 18.06 1.88
CA ARG A 246 -10.75 17.18 2.92
C ARG A 246 -9.29 17.51 3.21
N TYR A 247 -9.00 18.08 4.36
CA TYR A 247 -7.64 18.41 4.76
C TYR A 247 -7.39 18.24 6.25
N SER A 248 -6.14 18.11 6.60
CA SER A 248 -5.64 18.05 7.96
C SER A 248 -4.31 18.80 8.04
N MET A 249 -3.91 19.19 9.23
CA MET A 249 -2.62 19.84 9.44
C MET A 249 -1.87 19.17 10.58
N ARG A 250 -0.59 18.89 10.36
CA ARG A 250 0.34 18.50 11.41
C ARG A 250 1.35 19.61 11.63
N THR A 251 1.56 20.01 12.88
CA THR A 251 2.42 21.15 13.22
C THR A 251 3.10 20.97 14.58
N ASP A 252 4.24 21.62 14.75
CA ASP A 252 4.93 21.81 16.02
C ASP A 252 4.59 23.19 16.68
N GLY A 253 3.59 23.90 16.12
CA GLY A 253 3.19 25.25 16.51
C GLY A 253 3.99 26.35 15.82
N ARG A 254 5.00 26.04 15.01
CA ARG A 254 5.81 26.99 14.23
C ARG A 254 5.69 26.70 12.74
N GLY A 255 5.92 25.47 12.36
CA GLY A 255 5.83 24.98 11.01
C GLY A 255 5.12 23.65 10.93
N GLY A 256 4.96 23.11 9.73
CA GLY A 256 4.26 21.84 9.56
C GLY A 256 3.98 21.46 8.14
N PHE A 257 2.97 20.60 8.00
CA PHE A 257 2.45 20.11 6.74
C PHE A 257 0.93 20.17 6.73
N VAL A 258 0.38 20.67 5.62
CA VAL A 258 -1.03 20.59 5.31
C VAL A 258 -1.24 19.40 4.39
N PHE A 259 -2.00 18.41 4.83
CA PHE A 259 -2.38 17.24 4.06
C PHE A 259 -3.75 17.48 3.44
N VAL A 260 -3.88 17.23 2.14
CA VAL A 260 -5.15 17.33 1.40
C VAL A 260 -5.40 16.00 0.70
N ASN A 261 -6.61 15.48 0.83
CA ASN A 261 -7.06 14.31 0.08
C ASN A 261 -8.32 14.65 -0.72
N HIS A 262 -8.21 14.61 -2.05
CA HIS A 262 -9.33 14.80 -2.98
C HIS A 262 -9.58 13.51 -3.76
N TYR A 263 -9.72 12.42 -3.00
CA TYR A 263 -10.00 11.07 -3.53
C TYR A 263 -10.95 10.31 -2.60
N GLN A 264 -11.85 9.56 -3.19
CA GLN A 264 -12.70 8.60 -2.48
C GLN A 264 -12.86 7.35 -3.34
N ARG A 265 -12.48 6.18 -2.80
CA ARG A 265 -12.74 4.92 -3.48
C ARG A 265 -14.24 4.76 -3.75
N LEU A 266 -14.59 4.33 -4.96
CA LEU A 266 -15.95 4.10 -5.45
C LEU A 266 -16.85 5.34 -5.52
N ALA A 267 -16.30 6.54 -5.35
CA ALA A 267 -17.02 7.80 -5.56
C ALA A 267 -16.11 8.83 -6.22
N LYS A 268 -16.71 9.86 -6.81
CA LYS A 268 -16.00 10.98 -7.42
C LYS A 268 -16.33 12.25 -6.66
N LEU A 269 -15.29 12.93 -6.18
CA LEU A 269 -15.43 14.23 -5.54
C LEU A 269 -15.60 15.34 -6.61
N ASN A 270 -16.36 16.37 -6.28
CA ASN A 270 -16.50 17.56 -7.12
C ASN A 270 -15.28 18.46 -6.99
N ASP A 271 -14.87 19.12 -8.07
CA ASP A 271 -13.76 20.06 -8.04
C ASP A 271 -14.00 21.18 -7.02
N VAL A 272 -12.96 21.55 -6.27
CA VAL A 272 -13.02 22.65 -5.31
C VAL A 272 -12.17 23.80 -5.85
N HIS A 273 -12.79 24.97 -5.95
CA HIS A 273 -12.16 26.14 -6.55
C HIS A 273 -11.77 27.19 -5.51
N ASP A 274 -10.77 28.00 -5.85
CA ASP A 274 -10.29 29.14 -5.04
C ASP A 274 -9.99 28.75 -3.59
N VAL A 275 -9.39 27.57 -3.41
CA VAL A 275 -9.01 27.07 -2.07
C VAL A 275 -7.93 27.96 -1.49
N VAL A 276 -8.19 28.51 -0.31
CA VAL A 276 -7.22 29.27 0.49
C VAL A 276 -7.06 28.57 1.82
N ILE A 277 -5.85 28.10 2.12
CA ILE A 277 -5.53 27.46 3.38
C ILE A 277 -4.73 28.44 4.24
N ASP A 278 -5.28 28.75 5.41
CA ASP A 278 -4.62 29.56 6.43
C ASP A 278 -4.17 28.66 7.60
N THR A 279 -2.88 28.61 7.84
CA THR A 279 -2.29 27.81 8.94
C THR A 279 -2.22 28.57 10.26
N GLY A 280 -2.69 29.83 10.29
CA GLY A 280 -2.51 30.73 11.42
C GLY A 280 -1.12 31.41 11.46
N SER A 281 -0.16 30.91 10.70
CA SER A 281 1.20 31.49 10.59
C SER A 281 1.55 31.89 9.15
N VAL A 282 0.96 31.23 8.18
CA VAL A 282 1.09 31.55 6.75
C VAL A 282 -0.20 31.22 6.02
N GLN A 283 -0.54 32.01 5.03
CA GLN A 283 -1.65 31.78 4.11
C GLN A 283 -1.08 31.33 2.77
N PHE A 284 -1.54 30.16 2.30
CA PHE A 284 -1.21 29.70 0.95
C PHE A 284 -1.91 30.53 -0.13
N PRO A 285 -1.29 30.71 -1.30
CA PRO A 285 -1.99 31.31 -2.43
C PRO A 285 -3.21 30.47 -2.83
N ALA A 286 -4.23 31.11 -3.37
CA ALA A 286 -5.43 30.41 -3.84
C ALA A 286 -5.08 29.42 -4.97
N PHE A 287 -5.65 28.23 -4.92
CA PHE A 287 -5.51 27.19 -5.94
C PHE A 287 -6.80 26.40 -6.11
N ASP A 288 -6.92 25.73 -7.23
CA ASP A 288 -8.01 24.78 -7.48
C ASP A 288 -7.55 23.35 -7.15
N VAL A 289 -8.44 22.54 -6.59
CA VAL A 289 -8.22 21.11 -6.40
C VAL A 289 -9.18 20.36 -7.32
N LYS A 290 -8.64 19.65 -8.29
CA LYS A 290 -9.40 18.99 -9.35
C LYS A 290 -8.92 17.55 -9.56
N GLY A 291 -9.89 16.67 -9.82
CA GLY A 291 -9.61 15.27 -10.10
C GLY A 291 -9.07 14.52 -8.86
N ASP A 292 -8.60 13.31 -9.10
CA ASP A 292 -8.14 12.40 -8.04
C ASP A 292 -6.70 12.72 -7.63
N VAL A 293 -6.55 13.56 -6.61
CA VAL A 293 -5.25 13.99 -6.08
C VAL A 293 -5.20 13.89 -4.56
N GLY A 294 -3.99 13.68 -4.06
CA GLY A 294 -3.69 13.76 -2.62
C GLY A 294 -2.26 14.27 -2.44
N PHE A 295 -2.02 15.13 -1.47
CA PHE A 295 -0.72 15.77 -1.30
C PHE A 295 -0.49 16.31 0.12
N ALA A 296 0.78 16.62 0.41
CA ALA A 296 1.21 17.27 1.63
C ALA A 296 2.05 18.52 1.30
N PHE A 297 1.54 19.70 1.63
CA PHE A 297 2.24 20.96 1.43
C PHE A 297 2.95 21.42 2.70
N PRO A 298 4.26 21.69 2.65
CA PRO A 298 5.01 22.14 3.81
C PRO A 298 4.85 23.65 4.04
N PHE A 299 4.93 24.05 5.32
CA PHE A 299 5.03 25.44 5.72
C PHE A 299 5.98 25.60 6.89
N HIS A 300 6.75 26.70 6.89
CA HIS A 300 7.77 27.04 7.90
C HIS A 300 8.71 25.89 8.28
N ILE A 301 9.14 25.09 7.28
CA ILE A 301 10.13 24.03 7.51
C ILE A 301 11.54 24.49 7.14
N LYS A 302 12.54 23.85 7.73
CA LYS A 302 13.95 24.09 7.39
C LYS A 302 14.37 23.22 6.21
N LEU A 303 14.98 23.88 5.21
CA LEU A 303 15.72 23.26 4.10
C LEU A 303 17.19 23.71 4.21
N GLY A 304 18.02 22.93 4.87
CA GLY A 304 19.36 23.37 5.25
C GLY A 304 19.33 24.56 6.19
N ALA A 305 20.02 25.65 5.85
CA ALA A 305 19.99 26.90 6.61
C ALA A 305 18.72 27.73 6.34
N GLU A 306 18.08 27.53 5.20
CA GLU A 306 16.95 28.31 4.75
C GLU A 306 15.63 27.90 5.44
N THR A 307 14.71 28.85 5.57
CA THR A 307 13.35 28.58 6.01
C THR A 307 12.41 28.74 4.84
N LEU A 308 11.80 27.65 4.41
CA LEU A 308 10.71 27.64 3.45
C LEU A 308 9.44 28.11 4.17
N GLU A 309 8.89 29.27 3.80
CA GLU A 309 7.63 29.78 4.39
C GLU A 309 6.45 28.90 3.98
N TYR A 310 6.35 28.58 2.68
CA TYR A 310 5.43 27.56 2.15
C TYR A 310 5.90 27.05 0.78
N ALA A 311 5.36 25.91 0.38
CA ALA A 311 5.38 25.45 -1.00
C ALA A 311 4.02 24.88 -1.41
N THR A 312 3.56 25.21 -2.64
CA THR A 312 2.45 24.52 -3.32
C THR A 312 2.93 23.33 -4.15
N ALA A 313 3.92 22.63 -3.63
CA ALA A 313 4.49 21.39 -4.15
C ALA A 313 4.81 20.47 -2.98
N GLN A 314 4.67 19.17 -3.17
CA GLN A 314 4.94 18.20 -2.12
C GLN A 314 6.43 17.84 -2.10
N PRO A 315 7.11 17.92 -0.94
CA PRO A 315 8.46 17.39 -0.81
C PRO A 315 8.45 15.87 -0.94
N VAL A 316 9.45 15.34 -1.65
CA VAL A 316 9.60 13.88 -1.87
C VAL A 316 10.83 13.37 -1.15
N CYS A 317 12.02 13.89 -1.47
CA CYS A 317 13.26 13.45 -0.85
C CYS A 317 14.35 14.54 -0.93
N LYS A 318 15.50 14.24 -0.32
CA LYS A 318 16.71 15.07 -0.42
C LYS A 318 17.94 14.26 -0.81
N CYS A 319 18.89 14.89 -1.47
CA CYS A 319 20.21 14.35 -1.76
C CYS A 319 21.25 15.44 -1.57
N GLY A 320 22.01 15.37 -0.47
CA GLY A 320 22.88 16.48 -0.05
C GLY A 320 22.07 17.75 0.23
N SER A 321 22.44 18.86 -0.44
CA SER A 321 21.71 20.14 -0.36
C SER A 321 20.60 20.29 -1.41
N THR A 322 20.29 19.25 -2.17
CA THR A 322 19.21 19.26 -3.16
C THR A 322 17.95 18.64 -2.58
N TYR A 323 16.83 19.36 -2.70
CA TYR A 323 15.49 18.95 -2.27
C TYR A 323 14.61 18.73 -3.49
N PHE A 324 14.02 17.54 -3.58
CA PHE A 324 13.15 17.15 -4.68
C PHE A 324 11.69 17.30 -4.25
N PHE A 325 10.95 18.03 -5.06
CA PHE A 325 9.52 18.26 -4.89
C PHE A 325 8.76 17.76 -6.10
N VAL A 326 7.49 17.47 -5.91
CA VAL A 326 6.56 17.13 -7.00
C VAL A 326 5.47 18.17 -7.10
N GLU A 327 5.24 18.66 -8.32
CA GLU A 327 4.08 19.47 -8.67
C GLU A 327 2.83 18.60 -8.68
N ILE A 328 1.78 19.06 -8.01
CA ILE A 328 0.50 18.36 -7.96
C ILE A 328 -0.29 18.70 -9.24
N PRO A 329 -0.90 17.71 -9.91
CA PRO A 329 -1.68 17.96 -11.11
C PRO A 329 -2.75 19.06 -10.90
N GLY A 330 -2.66 20.11 -11.71
CA GLY A 330 -3.57 21.25 -11.65
C GLY A 330 -3.20 22.36 -10.65
N ILE A 331 -2.16 22.16 -9.81
CA ILE A 331 -1.70 23.17 -8.85
C ILE A 331 -0.27 23.60 -9.20
N PRO A 332 -0.07 24.85 -9.69
CA PRO A 332 1.27 25.32 -10.03
C PRO A 332 2.22 25.32 -8.83
N ALA A 333 3.42 24.84 -9.03
CA ALA A 333 4.44 24.80 -7.98
C ALA A 333 5.00 26.21 -7.68
N GLU A 334 4.84 26.64 -6.44
CA GLU A 334 5.37 27.91 -5.93
C GLU A 334 6.09 27.67 -4.60
N TYR A 335 7.22 28.36 -4.41
CA TYR A 335 8.01 28.33 -3.19
C TYR A 335 8.21 29.75 -2.68
N LYS A 336 7.96 29.94 -1.39
CA LYS A 336 8.18 31.24 -0.72
C LYS A 336 9.22 31.09 0.37
N PHE A 337 10.23 31.93 0.29
CA PHE A 337 11.21 32.20 1.33
C PHE A 337 11.11 33.67 1.73
N ALA A 338 11.79 34.12 2.79
CA ALA A 338 11.68 35.49 3.30
C ALA A 338 11.78 36.56 2.21
N ASP A 339 12.82 36.47 1.36
CA ASP A 339 13.12 37.46 0.35
C ASP A 339 12.94 36.95 -1.10
N VAL A 340 12.56 35.67 -1.26
CA VAL A 340 12.53 35.01 -2.58
C VAL A 340 11.20 34.27 -2.76
N GLN A 341 10.57 34.52 -3.89
CA GLN A 341 9.41 33.74 -4.35
C GLN A 341 9.73 33.13 -5.72
N ILE A 342 9.53 31.82 -5.83
CA ILE A 342 9.85 31.06 -7.03
C ILE A 342 8.55 30.45 -7.55
N LYS A 343 8.27 30.65 -8.84
CA LYS A 343 7.26 29.90 -9.58
C LYS A 343 7.99 28.94 -10.51
N ALA A 344 7.89 27.66 -10.23
CA ALA A 344 8.57 26.64 -10.99
C ALA A 344 7.68 26.08 -12.11
N THR A 345 8.32 25.70 -13.20
CA THR A 345 7.67 24.85 -14.23
C THR A 345 8.27 23.46 -14.07
N ALA A 346 7.44 22.49 -13.66
CA ALA A 346 7.92 21.15 -13.34
C ALA A 346 8.58 20.43 -14.52
N GLY A 347 9.64 19.70 -14.27
CA GLY A 347 10.42 18.93 -15.23
C GLY A 347 11.82 18.62 -14.75
N LEU A 348 12.57 17.80 -15.48
CA LEU A 348 13.94 17.42 -15.13
C LEU A 348 14.92 18.60 -15.11
N GLU A 349 14.63 19.65 -15.85
CA GLU A 349 15.45 20.87 -15.92
C GLU A 349 14.98 21.96 -14.94
N SER A 350 13.92 21.70 -14.18
CA SER A 350 13.36 22.65 -13.21
C SER A 350 14.19 22.68 -11.94
N ILE A 351 15.30 23.41 -11.98
CA ILE A 351 16.26 23.54 -10.88
C ILE A 351 16.33 25.00 -10.47
N SER A 352 15.93 25.29 -9.24
CA SER A 352 16.01 26.60 -8.62
C SER A 352 17.07 26.60 -7.52
N VAL A 353 17.83 27.67 -7.40
CA VAL A 353 18.88 27.82 -6.38
C VAL A 353 18.49 28.94 -5.41
N VAL A 354 18.54 28.64 -4.13
CA VAL A 354 18.32 29.60 -3.04
C VAL A 354 19.51 29.46 -2.09
N ASN A 355 20.43 30.42 -2.15
CA ASN A 355 21.70 30.37 -1.41
C ASN A 355 22.42 29.03 -1.62
N ASP A 356 22.58 28.22 -0.57
CA ASP A 356 23.31 26.95 -0.60
C ASP A 356 22.44 25.73 -0.90
N ILE A 357 21.15 25.92 -1.15
CA ILE A 357 20.23 24.80 -1.46
C ILE A 357 19.75 24.83 -2.90
N GLN A 358 19.45 23.68 -3.42
CA GLN A 358 18.81 23.48 -4.72
C GLN A 358 17.41 22.86 -4.53
N ILE A 359 16.46 23.34 -5.30
CA ILE A 359 15.09 22.81 -5.38
C ILE A 359 14.88 22.27 -6.79
N VAL A 360 14.59 21.00 -6.89
CA VAL A 360 14.20 20.33 -8.14
C VAL A 360 12.70 20.07 -8.09
N THR A 361 11.97 20.58 -9.08
CA THR A 361 10.52 20.41 -9.18
C THR A 361 10.19 19.44 -10.29
N LEU A 362 9.72 18.25 -9.94
CA LEU A 362 9.37 17.18 -10.87
C LEU A 362 7.87 17.22 -11.21
N THR A 363 7.52 16.75 -12.40
CA THR A 363 6.12 16.44 -12.70
C THR A 363 5.66 15.22 -11.91
N TRP A 364 4.34 15.06 -11.72
CA TRP A 364 3.75 13.89 -11.07
C TRP A 364 4.21 12.57 -11.73
N ASP A 365 4.21 12.54 -13.07
CA ASP A 365 4.64 11.35 -13.83
C ASP A 365 6.11 11.01 -13.63
N GLN A 366 6.99 12.00 -13.54
CA GLN A 366 8.40 11.77 -13.22
C GLN A 366 8.60 11.28 -11.78
N ALA A 367 7.91 11.88 -10.83
CA ALA A 367 8.05 11.54 -9.42
C ALA A 367 7.57 10.12 -9.10
N ARG A 368 6.55 9.59 -9.79
CA ARG A 368 6.11 8.19 -9.62
C ARG A 368 7.24 7.18 -9.88
N PHE A 369 8.14 7.49 -10.81
CA PHE A 369 9.29 6.64 -11.15
C PHE A 369 10.59 7.07 -10.46
N LEU A 370 10.53 8.00 -9.51
CA LEU A 370 11.68 8.39 -8.71
C LEU A 370 12.04 7.27 -7.72
N ARG A 371 13.32 6.94 -7.68
CA ARG A 371 13.90 5.99 -6.72
C ARG A 371 15.14 6.58 -6.07
N LYS A 372 15.29 6.36 -4.78
CA LYS A 372 16.51 6.69 -4.03
C LYS A 372 17.26 5.40 -3.73
N LEU A 373 18.30 5.12 -4.52
CA LEU A 373 19.07 3.87 -4.46
C LEU A 373 20.51 4.22 -4.09
N GLU A 374 21.06 3.57 -3.05
CA GLU A 374 22.41 3.81 -2.56
C GLU A 374 22.72 5.33 -2.34
N GLY A 375 21.73 6.05 -1.78
CA GLY A 375 21.85 7.47 -1.47
C GLY A 375 21.80 8.43 -2.67
N LYS A 376 21.58 7.92 -3.89
CA LYS A 376 21.43 8.72 -5.12
C LYS A 376 19.99 8.69 -5.62
N VAL A 377 19.61 9.74 -6.34
CA VAL A 377 18.28 9.88 -6.92
C VAL A 377 18.30 9.48 -8.39
N TYR A 378 17.37 8.64 -8.77
CA TYR A 378 17.16 8.12 -10.11
C TYR A 378 15.70 8.29 -10.51
N ILE A 379 15.43 8.52 -11.78
CA ILE A 379 14.08 8.61 -12.34
C ILE A 379 14.02 7.73 -13.58
N GLY A 380 13.19 6.70 -13.58
CA GLY A 380 12.89 5.91 -14.77
C GLY A 380 12.01 6.70 -15.74
N GLU A 381 12.22 6.57 -17.05
CA GLU A 381 11.40 7.27 -18.04
C GLU A 381 10.00 6.62 -18.19
N ALA A 382 9.92 5.30 -18.12
CA ALA A 382 8.67 4.55 -18.25
C ALA A 382 8.72 3.19 -17.52
N CYS A 383 9.72 2.97 -16.67
CA CYS A 383 9.94 1.71 -15.97
C CYS A 383 10.53 1.97 -14.58
N ASP A 384 10.16 1.13 -13.64
CA ASP A 384 10.76 1.13 -12.32
C ASP A 384 12.22 0.68 -12.38
N LEU A 385 13.03 1.20 -11.47
CA LEU A 385 14.44 0.91 -11.37
C LEU A 385 14.71 0.14 -10.07
N LEU A 386 15.59 -0.84 -10.17
CA LEU A 386 16.07 -1.67 -9.07
C LEU A 386 17.58 -1.53 -8.94
N TRP A 387 18.08 -1.76 -7.72
CA TRP A 387 19.52 -1.88 -7.47
C TRP A 387 19.86 -3.36 -7.28
N LYS A 388 20.67 -3.90 -8.17
CA LYS A 388 21.05 -5.30 -8.14
C LYS A 388 22.52 -5.46 -8.55
N ASN A 389 23.29 -6.24 -7.81
CA ASN A 389 24.69 -6.54 -8.11
C ASN A 389 25.58 -5.29 -8.33
N GLY A 390 25.30 -4.19 -7.60
CA GLY A 390 26.07 -2.95 -7.72
C GLY A 390 25.69 -2.06 -8.92
N ALA A 391 24.58 -2.36 -9.61
CA ALA A 391 24.13 -1.62 -10.79
C ALA A 391 22.63 -1.31 -10.75
N VAL A 392 22.23 -0.32 -11.55
CA VAL A 392 20.82 0.00 -11.81
C VAL A 392 20.29 -0.93 -12.89
N CYS A 393 19.20 -1.61 -12.63
CA CYS A 393 18.49 -2.49 -13.57
C CYS A 393 17.06 -2.00 -13.76
N ALA A 394 16.46 -2.30 -14.92
CA ALA A 394 15.04 -2.12 -15.15
C ALA A 394 14.22 -3.25 -14.50
N ALA A 395 13.08 -2.93 -13.93
CA ALA A 395 12.19 -3.90 -13.28
C ALA A 395 11.34 -4.71 -14.26
N GLU A 396 11.15 -4.22 -15.50
CA GLU A 396 10.38 -4.88 -16.55
C GLU A 396 11.31 -5.33 -17.69
N PRO A 397 10.96 -6.39 -18.45
CA PRO A 397 11.74 -6.87 -19.59
C PRO A 397 12.03 -5.77 -20.60
N GLY A 398 13.29 -5.66 -21.04
CA GLY A 398 13.70 -4.69 -22.06
C GLY A 398 14.87 -3.81 -21.64
N VAL A 399 15.05 -2.73 -22.41
CA VAL A 399 16.05 -1.70 -22.15
C VAL A 399 15.33 -0.36 -22.05
N TYR A 400 15.51 0.31 -20.94
CA TYR A 400 14.81 1.55 -20.61
C TYR A 400 15.78 2.69 -20.34
N GLN A 401 15.35 3.89 -20.65
CA GLN A 401 16.07 5.10 -20.32
C GLN A 401 15.75 5.50 -18.88
N TYR A 402 16.75 6.07 -18.21
CA TYR A 402 16.59 6.65 -16.89
C TYR A 402 17.51 7.86 -16.72
N PHE A 403 17.23 8.66 -15.72
CA PHE A 403 17.96 9.85 -15.36
C PHE A 403 18.57 9.70 -13.98
N CYS A 404 19.86 10.03 -13.84
CA CYS A 404 20.58 9.97 -12.57
C CYS A 404 20.98 11.38 -12.15
N TRP A 405 20.63 11.78 -10.94
CA TRP A 405 21.05 13.05 -10.38
C TRP A 405 22.55 13.03 -10.06
N ASN A 406 23.32 13.99 -10.61
CA ASN A 406 24.79 14.09 -10.40
C ASN A 406 25.21 15.17 -9.39
N GLY A 407 24.24 15.86 -8.76
CA GLY A 407 24.46 16.98 -7.84
C GLY A 407 24.16 18.36 -8.45
N SER A 408 23.99 18.44 -9.78
CA SER A 408 23.68 19.70 -10.47
C SER A 408 22.66 19.55 -11.59
N THR A 409 22.56 18.38 -12.21
CA THR A 409 21.65 18.09 -13.31
C THR A 409 21.35 16.59 -13.39
N PHE A 410 20.35 16.22 -14.18
CA PHE A 410 20.05 14.84 -14.50
C PHE A 410 20.86 14.37 -15.72
N GLU A 411 21.61 13.29 -15.55
CA GLU A 411 22.30 12.60 -16.63
C GLU A 411 21.44 11.46 -17.17
N LYS A 412 21.21 11.44 -18.46
CA LYS A 412 20.48 10.38 -19.14
C LYS A 412 21.35 9.13 -19.32
N LYS A 413 20.80 7.98 -18.95
CA LYS A 413 21.46 6.65 -19.01
C LYS A 413 20.47 5.59 -19.46
N THR A 414 20.94 4.36 -19.63
CA THR A 414 20.12 3.20 -19.98
C THR A 414 20.33 2.06 -18.99
N ALA A 415 19.26 1.35 -18.65
CA ALA A 415 19.29 0.14 -17.86
C ALA A 415 18.61 -1.00 -18.62
N GLY A 416 19.26 -2.16 -18.67
CA GLY A 416 18.65 -3.40 -19.09
C GLY A 416 17.95 -4.10 -17.95
N SER A 417 17.08 -5.03 -18.27
CA SER A 417 16.43 -5.93 -17.32
C SER A 417 17.12 -7.28 -17.29
N GLU A 418 17.17 -7.87 -16.09
CA GLU A 418 17.47 -9.30 -15.94
C GLU A 418 16.19 -10.16 -16.02
N TYR A 419 15.02 -9.54 -16.08
CA TYR A 419 13.74 -10.24 -16.22
C TYR A 419 13.41 -10.43 -17.70
N HIS A 420 12.79 -11.56 -18.00
CA HIS A 420 12.39 -11.93 -19.36
C HIS A 420 10.92 -12.35 -19.35
N GLN A 421 10.19 -11.97 -20.38
CA GLN A 421 8.90 -12.56 -20.66
C GLN A 421 9.12 -13.78 -21.56
N ALA A 422 8.79 -14.96 -21.04
CA ALA A 422 8.91 -16.21 -21.78
C ALA A 422 7.68 -16.43 -22.68
N GLU A 423 7.89 -17.11 -23.78
CA GLU A 423 6.77 -17.56 -24.61
C GLU A 423 6.10 -18.78 -23.98
N ILE A 424 4.77 -18.71 -23.88
CA ILE A 424 3.92 -19.80 -23.39
C ILE A 424 3.09 -20.38 -24.54
N SER A 425 3.05 -21.70 -24.62
CA SER A 425 2.10 -22.42 -25.48
C SER A 425 0.88 -22.81 -24.65
N ILE A 426 -0.30 -22.40 -25.07
CA ILE A 426 -1.59 -22.68 -24.42
C ILE A 426 -2.48 -23.37 -25.46
N ILE A 427 -2.78 -24.65 -25.26
CA ILE A 427 -3.56 -25.46 -26.19
C ILE A 427 -4.81 -25.99 -25.50
N PRO A 428 -6.03 -25.65 -25.96
CA PRO A 428 -7.26 -26.22 -25.42
C PRO A 428 -7.28 -27.76 -25.59
N VAL A 429 -7.73 -28.44 -24.53
CA VAL A 429 -7.90 -29.90 -24.54
C VAL A 429 -9.30 -30.25 -23.97
N GLU A 430 -9.86 -31.36 -24.44
CA GLU A 430 -11.19 -31.81 -24.02
C GLU A 430 -11.17 -32.36 -22.58
N SER A 431 -10.08 -32.96 -22.15
CA SER A 431 -9.90 -33.54 -20.83
C SER A 431 -8.44 -33.58 -20.44
N ILE A 432 -8.19 -33.79 -19.15
CA ILE A 432 -6.87 -34.00 -18.55
C ILE A 432 -6.78 -35.39 -17.94
N PRO A 433 -5.59 -35.95 -17.69
CA PRO A 433 -5.42 -37.35 -17.28
C PRO A 433 -5.76 -37.65 -15.82
N PHE A 434 -6.21 -36.65 -15.05
CA PHE A 434 -6.55 -36.75 -13.64
C PHE A 434 -7.74 -35.86 -13.30
N GLU A 435 -8.32 -36.05 -12.13
CA GLU A 435 -9.29 -35.12 -11.55
C GLU A 435 -8.52 -34.03 -10.77
N PRO A 436 -8.71 -32.72 -11.08
CA PRO A 436 -7.96 -31.67 -10.44
C PRO A 436 -8.20 -31.66 -8.92
N ALA A 437 -7.14 -31.84 -8.13
CA ALA A 437 -7.17 -31.64 -6.70
C ALA A 437 -7.65 -30.21 -6.38
N TYR A 438 -8.36 -30.00 -5.30
CA TYR A 438 -8.84 -28.70 -4.82
C TYR A 438 -9.88 -27.97 -5.69
N MET A 439 -10.21 -28.43 -6.90
CA MET A 439 -11.26 -27.78 -7.70
C MET A 439 -12.64 -27.92 -7.07
N GLU A 440 -12.92 -29.03 -6.36
CA GLU A 440 -14.16 -29.21 -5.64
C GLU A 440 -14.26 -28.30 -4.41
N GLU A 441 -13.18 -28.03 -3.71
CA GLU A 441 -13.14 -27.19 -2.52
C GLU A 441 -13.56 -25.75 -2.79
N LEU A 442 -13.43 -25.30 -4.04
CA LEU A 442 -13.82 -23.98 -4.49
C LEU A 442 -15.24 -23.92 -5.08
N GLN A 443 -15.99 -25.02 -5.02
CA GLN A 443 -17.36 -25.10 -5.51
C GLN A 443 -18.36 -24.72 -4.41
N ILE A 444 -18.69 -23.47 -4.28
CA ILE A 444 -19.58 -22.98 -3.22
C ILE A 444 -21.06 -23.23 -3.56
N GLU A 445 -21.44 -23.24 -4.83
CA GLU A 445 -22.85 -23.26 -5.28
C GLU A 445 -23.11 -24.27 -6.40
N GLY A 446 -22.60 -25.49 -6.27
CA GLY A 446 -22.82 -26.57 -7.22
C GLY A 446 -21.73 -26.68 -8.29
N PRO A 447 -21.86 -27.68 -9.19
CA PRO A 447 -20.80 -27.98 -10.15
C PRO A 447 -20.60 -26.82 -11.14
N ARG A 448 -19.36 -26.41 -11.31
CA ARG A 448 -18.95 -25.44 -12.31
C ARG A 448 -18.52 -26.13 -13.59
N LYS A 449 -18.73 -25.46 -14.71
CA LYS A 449 -18.13 -25.88 -15.96
C LYS A 449 -16.65 -25.51 -15.94
N VAL A 450 -15.80 -26.52 -16.08
CA VAL A 450 -14.36 -26.35 -16.13
C VAL A 450 -13.87 -26.67 -17.53
N SER A 451 -13.04 -25.83 -18.08
CA SER A 451 -12.33 -26.05 -19.34
C SER A 451 -10.84 -26.20 -19.08
N TYR A 452 -10.17 -26.98 -19.92
CA TYR A 452 -8.80 -27.35 -19.71
C TYR A 452 -7.88 -26.84 -20.84
N ARG A 453 -6.66 -26.52 -20.47
CA ARG A 453 -5.57 -26.15 -21.37
C ARG A 453 -4.34 -26.98 -21.02
N LYS A 454 -3.62 -27.41 -22.04
CA LYS A 454 -2.27 -27.91 -21.92
C LYS A 454 -1.32 -26.73 -22.05
N VAL A 455 -0.41 -26.54 -21.11
CA VAL A 455 0.50 -25.40 -21.10
C VAL A 455 1.94 -25.86 -20.99
N SER A 456 2.83 -25.19 -21.72
CA SER A 456 4.26 -25.44 -21.67
C SER A 456 5.06 -24.19 -22.02
N VAL A 457 6.29 -24.14 -21.53
CA VAL A 457 7.26 -23.08 -21.80
C VAL A 457 8.59 -23.66 -22.25
N THR A 458 9.35 -22.90 -23.03
CA THR A 458 10.64 -23.34 -23.59
C THR A 458 11.85 -22.92 -22.76
N THR A 459 11.68 -22.02 -21.82
CA THR A 459 12.75 -21.53 -20.92
C THR A 459 12.25 -21.46 -19.47
N PRO A 460 13.11 -21.74 -18.47
CA PRO A 460 12.76 -21.55 -17.06
C PRO A 460 12.89 -20.10 -16.60
N GLU A 461 13.50 -19.24 -17.39
CA GLU A 461 13.83 -17.87 -17.03
C GLU A 461 12.64 -16.94 -17.23
N GLY A 462 12.46 -16.01 -16.28
CA GLY A 462 11.44 -14.97 -16.40
C GLY A 462 10.04 -15.42 -16.02
N PHE A 463 9.05 -14.79 -16.63
CA PHE A 463 7.63 -15.04 -16.36
C PHE A 463 6.85 -15.23 -17.66
N VAL A 464 5.67 -15.79 -17.53
CA VAL A 464 4.65 -15.87 -18.59
C VAL A 464 3.38 -15.18 -18.16
N GLU A 465 2.58 -14.72 -19.12
CA GLU A 465 1.25 -14.19 -18.89
C GLU A 465 0.20 -15.14 -19.45
N ILE A 466 -0.73 -15.54 -18.60
CA ILE A 466 -1.87 -16.38 -18.92
C ILE A 466 -3.07 -15.46 -19.14
N PRO A 467 -3.58 -15.35 -20.38
CA PRO A 467 -4.67 -14.42 -20.71
C PRO A 467 -6.07 -14.98 -20.41
N ASP A 468 -6.17 -16.26 -20.01
CA ASP A 468 -7.45 -16.89 -19.74
C ASP A 468 -8.19 -16.15 -18.58
N ALA A 469 -9.50 -16.11 -18.68
CA ALA A 469 -10.40 -15.57 -17.66
C ALA A 469 -11.35 -16.66 -17.18
N GLY A 470 -11.60 -16.67 -15.88
CA GLY A 470 -12.49 -17.61 -15.22
C GLY A 470 -12.66 -17.24 -13.76
N ASP A 471 -13.60 -17.84 -13.04
CA ASP A 471 -13.75 -17.62 -11.61
C ASP A 471 -12.45 -18.00 -10.89
N VAL A 472 -11.90 -19.15 -11.25
CA VAL A 472 -10.65 -19.68 -10.69
C VAL A 472 -9.80 -20.23 -11.84
N LEU A 473 -8.52 -19.95 -11.78
CA LEU A 473 -7.47 -20.51 -12.63
C LEU A 473 -6.53 -21.32 -11.76
N GLN A 474 -6.29 -22.58 -12.12
CA GLN A 474 -5.41 -23.49 -11.40
C GLN A 474 -4.44 -24.17 -12.35
N LEU A 475 -3.14 -24.09 -12.04
CA LEU A 475 -2.06 -24.75 -12.77
C LEU A 475 -1.65 -26.03 -12.07
N TYR A 476 -1.64 -27.14 -12.80
CA TYR A 476 -1.29 -28.45 -12.29
C TYR A 476 -0.09 -29.05 -13.01
N SER A 477 0.73 -29.78 -12.26
CA SER A 477 1.72 -30.69 -12.83
C SER A 477 1.07 -31.91 -13.47
N PRO A 478 1.80 -32.72 -14.27
CA PRO A 478 1.28 -33.99 -14.79
C PRO A 478 0.89 -34.98 -13.69
N GLU A 479 1.44 -34.83 -12.48
CA GLU A 479 1.20 -35.66 -11.31
C GLU A 479 0.03 -35.18 -10.45
N ASN A 480 -0.75 -34.20 -10.92
CA ASN A 480 -1.86 -33.60 -10.19
C ASN A 480 -1.44 -32.76 -8.94
N GLU A 481 -0.24 -32.19 -8.98
CA GLU A 481 0.22 -31.26 -7.97
C GLU A 481 -0.22 -29.84 -8.35
N LEU A 482 -0.92 -29.12 -7.47
CA LEU A 482 -1.26 -27.71 -7.69
C LEU A 482 0.01 -26.87 -7.59
N LEU A 483 0.39 -26.20 -8.67
CA LEU A 483 1.62 -25.40 -8.82
C LEU A 483 1.38 -23.93 -8.52
N ALA A 484 0.23 -23.42 -8.93
CA ALA A 484 -0.22 -22.04 -8.71
C ALA A 484 -1.72 -21.96 -8.96
N ASP A 485 -2.38 -21.03 -8.34
CA ASP A 485 -3.77 -20.68 -8.60
C ASP A 485 -4.00 -19.17 -8.50
N ASN A 486 -5.13 -18.71 -9.02
CA ASN A 486 -5.52 -17.31 -8.93
C ASN A 486 -7.03 -17.16 -9.12
N TYR A 487 -7.61 -16.16 -8.47
CA TYR A 487 -8.90 -15.62 -8.81
C TYR A 487 -8.75 -14.49 -9.83
N TYR A 488 -9.44 -14.62 -10.97
CA TYR A 488 -9.38 -13.59 -12.00
C TYR A 488 -10.02 -12.28 -11.55
N TYR A 489 -9.35 -11.17 -11.78
CA TYR A 489 -9.77 -9.81 -11.42
C TYR A 489 -9.51 -8.79 -12.54
N GLY A 490 -9.69 -9.24 -13.80
CA GLY A 490 -9.60 -8.37 -14.98
C GLY A 490 -8.20 -8.11 -15.53
N LYS A 491 -7.18 -8.86 -15.08
CA LYS A 491 -5.78 -8.76 -15.56
C LYS A 491 -5.24 -10.11 -15.98
N PRO A 492 -4.34 -10.17 -16.99
CA PRO A 492 -3.60 -11.39 -17.26
C PRO A 492 -2.88 -11.89 -16.00
N TRP A 493 -2.89 -13.21 -15.83
CA TRP A 493 -2.22 -13.82 -14.69
C TRP A 493 -0.74 -14.05 -15.01
N ARG A 494 0.15 -13.41 -14.27
CA ARG A 494 1.60 -13.52 -14.40
C ARG A 494 2.12 -14.59 -13.45
N VAL A 495 2.85 -15.57 -13.98
CA VAL A 495 3.47 -16.65 -13.20
C VAL A 495 4.93 -16.88 -13.62
N PRO A 496 5.82 -17.38 -12.72
CA PRO A 496 7.19 -17.71 -13.10
C PRO A 496 7.23 -18.83 -14.15
N ALA A 497 8.00 -18.64 -15.22
CA ALA A 497 8.17 -19.66 -16.25
C ALA A 497 8.75 -20.97 -15.70
N SER A 498 9.56 -20.89 -14.64
CA SER A 498 10.15 -22.06 -13.96
C SER A 498 9.12 -23.05 -13.40
N LEU A 499 7.90 -22.59 -13.07
CA LEU A 499 6.82 -23.46 -12.62
C LEU A 499 6.35 -24.44 -13.71
N LEU A 500 6.51 -24.06 -14.98
CA LEU A 500 5.99 -24.78 -16.15
C LEU A 500 7.12 -25.44 -16.97
N TYR A 501 8.39 -25.08 -16.71
CA TYR A 501 9.50 -25.54 -17.52
C TYR A 501 9.81 -27.02 -17.35
N GLY A 502 10.14 -27.69 -18.46
CA GLY A 502 10.62 -29.08 -18.48
C GLY A 502 9.53 -30.12 -18.26
N ARG A 503 8.27 -29.71 -18.21
CA ARG A 503 7.11 -30.60 -18.05
C ARG A 503 5.91 -30.08 -18.81
N GLU A 504 4.97 -30.98 -19.07
CA GLU A 504 3.68 -30.65 -19.65
C GLU A 504 2.69 -30.39 -18.53
N CYS A 505 2.30 -29.13 -18.34
CA CYS A 505 1.38 -28.73 -17.28
C CYS A 505 -0.05 -28.57 -17.82
N TYR A 506 -1.00 -28.50 -16.91
CA TYR A 506 -2.41 -28.34 -17.23
C TYR A 506 -2.99 -27.13 -16.50
N LEU A 507 -3.70 -26.29 -17.22
CA LEU A 507 -4.47 -25.18 -16.68
C LEU A 507 -5.95 -25.59 -16.67
N ALA A 508 -6.54 -25.61 -15.49
CA ALA A 508 -7.97 -25.72 -15.28
C ALA A 508 -8.56 -24.31 -15.11
N VAL A 509 -9.58 -23.98 -15.89
CA VAL A 509 -10.25 -22.70 -15.89
C VAL A 509 -11.72 -22.94 -15.63
N SER A 510 -12.22 -22.55 -14.44
CA SER A 510 -13.66 -22.59 -14.16
C SER A 510 -14.37 -21.44 -14.88
N GLU A 511 -15.65 -21.66 -15.24
CA GLU A 511 -16.41 -20.62 -15.95
C GLU A 511 -16.54 -19.35 -15.10
N LEU A 512 -16.55 -18.21 -15.79
CA LEU A 512 -16.77 -16.91 -15.15
C LEU A 512 -18.28 -16.70 -14.96
N LYS A 513 -18.73 -16.60 -13.71
CA LYS A 513 -20.13 -16.35 -13.36
C LYS A 513 -20.42 -14.85 -13.23
N ASP A 514 -21.70 -14.49 -13.32
CA ASP A 514 -22.13 -13.09 -13.27
C ASP A 514 -22.71 -12.66 -11.92
N ASP A 515 -22.86 -13.57 -10.98
CA ASP A 515 -23.55 -13.40 -9.71
C ASP A 515 -22.67 -12.91 -8.55
N PHE A 516 -21.42 -12.53 -8.82
CA PHE A 516 -20.53 -11.95 -7.82
C PHE A 516 -20.18 -10.49 -8.12
N TYR A 517 -19.75 -9.77 -7.08
CA TYR A 517 -19.31 -8.39 -7.21
C TYR A 517 -17.97 -8.29 -7.96
N LYS A 518 -17.89 -7.46 -8.99
CA LYS A 518 -16.65 -7.24 -9.76
C LYS A 518 -16.53 -5.81 -10.26
N GLU A 519 -15.30 -5.33 -10.30
CA GLU A 519 -14.94 -3.96 -10.69
C GLU A 519 -14.13 -3.88 -12.01
N TYR A 520 -13.99 -4.98 -12.73
CA TYR A 520 -13.25 -5.03 -14.00
C TYR A 520 -14.16 -5.21 -15.20
#